data_c2cd68c3585741ae0876784b8aff8d00
#
_entry.id   c2cd68c3585741ae0876784b8aff8d00
#
_cell.length_a   1.000
_cell.length_b   1.000
_cell.length_c   1.000
_cell.angle_alpha   90.00
_cell.angle_beta   90.00
_cell.angle_gamma   90.00
#
_symmetry.space_group_name_H-M   'P 1'
#
loop_
_entity.id
_entity.type
_entity.pdbx_description
1 polymer ?
#
loop_
_entity_poly.entity_id
_entity_poly.type
_entity_poly.pdbx_seq_one_letter_code
_entity_poly.pdbx_strand_id
1 'polypeptide(L)'
;TFHRKKILQMKQLWPVGFAILELSKYVMQSLMYVDIKPTLCNRLNVLMSDTDSWIFATDESDSNSCLAKIHPVMDFSNYEKSHPLYDGSREKQPGFLKNEVPAAQITHFVGLRSKTYAFKVANQDKIESRAKGVKKCYKNKIPFEDYFKCIRTISKKNVVQKHILSKNHQNVLVESNRVAFSSFDDKRYLLCPIHSTPYGSVLIKYQKDNNGRCFFCDHPYILC
;
A
#
# COMPACT_ATOMS: atom_id res chain seq x y z
N THR A 1 24.55 11.32 1.29
CA THR A 1 24.82 12.32 2.35
C THR A 1 23.59 12.43 3.22
N PHE A 2 23.67 12.02 4.48
CA PHE A 2 22.60 12.19 5.45
C PHE A 2 22.60 13.66 5.93
N HIS A 3 21.60 14.43 5.53
CA HIS A 3 21.36 15.75 6.10
C HIS A 3 20.65 15.61 7.44
N ARG A 4 21.38 15.67 8.56
CA ARG A 4 20.79 15.86 9.87
C ARG A 4 20.29 17.30 10.00
N LYS A 5 18.98 17.48 10.24
CA LYS A 5 18.49 18.78 10.68
C LYS A 5 19.14 19.12 12.04
N LYS A 6 19.87 20.23 12.10
CA LYS A 6 20.53 20.68 13.33
C LYS A 6 19.55 21.09 14.46
N ILE A 7 18.33 21.48 14.10
CA ILE A 7 17.31 21.93 15.04
C ILE A 7 15.95 21.34 14.62
N LEU A 8 15.30 20.66 15.56
CA LEU A 8 13.90 20.23 15.44
C LEU A 8 13.02 21.29 16.08
N GLN A 9 12.22 21.98 15.27
CA GLN A 9 11.23 22.92 15.78
C GLN A 9 9.92 22.20 16.06
N MET A 10 9.57 22.06 17.34
CA MET A 10 8.34 21.41 17.81
C MET A 10 7.19 22.43 17.93
N LYS A 11 6.91 23.18 16.86
CA LYS A 11 5.86 24.22 16.83
C LYS A 11 4.47 23.69 16.51
N GLN A 12 4.35 22.41 16.16
CA GLN A 12 3.07 21.78 15.79
C GLN A 12 2.58 20.87 16.91
N LEU A 13 1.27 20.65 16.97
CA LEU A 13 0.63 19.73 17.92
C LEU A 13 0.90 18.26 17.52
N TRP A 14 2.18 17.87 17.48
CA TRP A 14 2.59 16.54 17.10
C TRP A 14 1.99 15.40 17.97
N PRO A 15 1.73 15.58 19.30
CA PRO A 15 1.10 14.52 20.08
C PRO A 15 -0.31 14.21 19.59
N VAL A 16 -1.07 15.25 19.19
CA VAL A 16 -2.42 15.06 18.62
C VAL A 16 -2.37 14.29 17.30
N GLY A 17 -1.46 14.69 16.40
CA GLY A 17 -1.26 13.97 15.13
C GLY A 17 -0.82 12.51 15.34
N PHE A 18 0.03 12.26 16.32
CA PHE A 18 0.44 10.92 16.71
C PHE A 18 -0.74 10.09 17.23
N ALA A 19 -1.53 10.66 18.16
CA ALA A 19 -2.71 9.98 18.71
C ALA A 19 -3.73 9.61 17.62
N ILE A 20 -4.00 10.52 16.67
CA ILE A 20 -4.91 10.28 15.55
C ILE A 20 -4.40 9.10 14.70
N LEU A 21 -3.11 9.07 14.39
CA LEU A 21 -2.53 7.96 13.60
C LEU A 21 -2.59 6.62 14.33
N GLU A 22 -2.32 6.60 15.63
CA GLU A 22 -2.36 5.35 16.41
C GLU A 22 -3.81 4.85 16.59
N LEU A 23 -4.77 5.75 16.82
CA LEU A 23 -6.18 5.39 16.88
C LEU A 23 -6.69 4.87 15.54
N SER A 24 -6.28 5.48 14.43
CA SER A 24 -6.63 4.99 13.09
C SER A 24 -6.10 3.57 12.86
N LYS A 25 -4.85 3.30 13.24
CA LYS A 25 -4.29 1.93 13.15
C LYS A 25 -5.04 0.95 14.03
N TYR A 26 -5.39 1.35 15.25
CA TYR A 26 -6.16 0.51 16.16
C TYR A 26 -7.50 0.12 15.57
N VAL A 27 -8.27 1.09 15.06
CA VAL A 27 -9.58 0.86 14.42
C VAL A 27 -9.42 -0.08 13.22
N MET A 28 -8.48 0.19 12.32
CA MET A 28 -8.24 -0.65 11.15
C MET A 28 -7.88 -2.08 11.56
N GLN A 29 -6.96 -2.26 12.51
CA GLN A 29 -6.58 -3.60 12.96
C GLN A 29 -7.70 -4.32 13.69
N SER A 30 -8.51 -3.62 14.49
CA SER A 30 -9.70 -4.22 15.12
C SER A 30 -10.68 -4.73 14.06
N LEU A 31 -11.04 -3.92 13.07
CA LEU A 31 -11.87 -4.35 11.94
C LEU A 31 -11.32 -5.60 11.24
N MET A 32 -10.01 -5.65 11.01
CA MET A 32 -9.39 -6.80 10.33
C MET A 32 -9.38 -8.06 11.19
N TYR A 33 -8.91 -7.97 12.45
CA TYR A 33 -8.63 -9.15 13.26
C TYR A 33 -9.80 -9.59 14.13
N VAL A 34 -10.72 -8.67 14.49
CA VAL A 34 -11.90 -9.00 15.31
C VAL A 34 -13.11 -9.31 14.44
N ASP A 35 -13.32 -8.54 13.36
CA ASP A 35 -14.55 -8.64 12.56
C ASP A 35 -14.35 -9.43 11.26
N ILE A 36 -13.38 -9.03 10.41
CA ILE A 36 -13.26 -9.55 9.04
C ILE A 36 -12.62 -10.94 9.02
N LYS A 37 -11.44 -11.09 9.59
CA LYS A 37 -10.67 -12.32 9.51
C LYS A 37 -11.36 -13.52 10.16
N PRO A 38 -11.98 -13.42 11.35
CA PRO A 38 -12.74 -14.52 11.92
C PRO A 38 -13.96 -14.90 11.09
N THR A 39 -14.68 -13.91 10.57
CA THR A 39 -15.89 -14.11 9.75
C THR A 39 -15.56 -14.82 8.42
N LEU A 40 -14.42 -14.54 7.82
CA LEU A 40 -13.98 -15.16 6.58
C LEU A 40 -13.13 -16.44 6.80
N CYS A 41 -13.06 -16.95 8.03
CA CYS A 41 -12.46 -18.25 8.39
C CYS A 41 -11.04 -18.47 7.81
N ASN A 42 -10.15 -17.51 7.93
CA ASN A 42 -8.78 -17.54 7.39
C ASN A 42 -8.64 -17.72 5.86
N ARG A 43 -9.73 -17.64 5.11
CA ARG A 43 -9.73 -17.65 3.64
C ARG A 43 -9.34 -16.31 3.02
N LEU A 44 -8.74 -15.44 3.81
CA LEU A 44 -8.38 -14.09 3.43
C LEU A 44 -6.88 -13.89 3.50
N ASN A 45 -6.30 -13.49 2.37
CA ASN A 45 -4.91 -13.08 2.26
C ASN A 45 -4.84 -11.57 2.00
N VAL A 46 -4.29 -10.80 2.93
CA VAL A 46 -4.08 -9.36 2.75
C VAL A 46 -2.93 -9.15 1.79
N LEU A 47 -3.22 -8.56 0.63
CA LEU A 47 -2.23 -8.25 -0.41
C LEU A 47 -1.58 -6.89 -0.19
N MET A 48 -2.36 -5.91 0.33
CA MET A 48 -1.88 -4.56 0.58
C MET A 48 -2.72 -3.89 1.67
N SER A 49 -2.06 -3.03 2.43
CA SER A 49 -2.68 -2.09 3.36
C SER A 49 -2.08 -0.70 3.17
N ASP A 50 -2.90 0.33 3.10
CA ASP A 50 -2.44 1.72 3.03
C ASP A 50 -3.31 2.60 3.92
N THR A 51 -2.90 2.79 5.16
CA THR A 51 -3.50 3.65 6.19
C THR A 51 -4.92 3.26 6.56
N ASP A 52 -5.89 3.44 5.66
CA ASP A 52 -7.34 3.32 5.84
C ASP A 52 -7.98 2.38 4.80
N SER A 53 -7.17 1.64 4.08
CA SER A 53 -7.64 0.73 3.03
C SER A 53 -6.88 -0.58 2.99
N TRP A 54 -7.56 -1.62 2.49
CA TRP A 54 -6.96 -2.92 2.19
C TRP A 54 -7.33 -3.40 0.80
N ILE A 55 -6.41 -4.15 0.21
CA ILE A 55 -6.69 -5.08 -0.87
C ILE A 55 -6.41 -6.48 -0.34
N PHE A 56 -7.38 -7.36 -0.45
CA PHE A 56 -7.22 -8.75 -0.03
C PHE A 56 -7.71 -9.71 -1.13
N ALA A 57 -7.12 -10.88 -1.14
CA ALA A 57 -7.58 -12.00 -1.95
C ALA A 57 -8.35 -12.99 -1.06
N THR A 58 -9.37 -13.59 -1.63
CA THR A 58 -10.14 -14.67 -1.01
C THR A 58 -10.28 -15.82 -2.02
N ASP A 59 -10.45 -17.02 -1.52
CA ASP A 59 -10.75 -18.21 -2.31
C ASP A 59 -12.25 -18.36 -2.63
N GLU A 60 -13.09 -17.44 -2.16
CA GLU A 60 -14.50 -17.38 -2.56
C GLU A 60 -14.59 -17.02 -4.06
N SER A 61 -15.39 -17.77 -4.79
CA SER A 61 -15.60 -17.57 -6.22
C SER A 61 -16.31 -16.26 -6.57
N ASP A 62 -17.11 -15.75 -5.64
CA ASP A 62 -17.88 -14.51 -5.77
C ASP A 62 -17.54 -13.52 -4.67
N SER A 63 -17.07 -12.34 -5.07
CA SER A 63 -16.74 -11.26 -4.14
C SER A 63 -17.95 -10.73 -3.37
N ASN A 64 -19.15 -10.76 -3.96
CA ASN A 64 -20.36 -10.28 -3.32
C ASN A 64 -20.75 -11.20 -2.15
N SER A 65 -20.61 -12.51 -2.32
CA SER A 65 -20.82 -13.49 -1.24
C SER A 65 -19.85 -13.28 -0.09
N CYS A 66 -18.60 -12.97 -0.40
CA CYS A 66 -17.59 -12.64 0.62
C CYS A 66 -17.97 -11.36 1.37
N LEU A 67 -18.35 -10.29 0.64
CA LEU A 67 -18.70 -9.00 1.22
C LEU A 67 -20.00 -9.07 2.03
N ALA A 68 -20.97 -9.89 1.64
CA ALA A 68 -22.20 -10.13 2.39
C ALA A 68 -21.93 -10.67 3.81
N LYS A 69 -20.92 -11.54 3.96
CA LYS A 69 -20.52 -12.09 5.26
C LYS A 69 -20.00 -11.03 6.24
N ILE A 70 -19.36 -9.99 5.74
CA ILE A 70 -18.80 -8.88 6.52
C ILE A 70 -19.69 -7.62 6.49
N HIS A 71 -20.97 -7.78 6.12
CA HIS A 71 -21.94 -6.67 6.05
C HIS A 71 -21.96 -5.79 7.31
N PRO A 72 -21.82 -6.29 8.54
CA PRO A 72 -21.86 -5.45 9.74
C PRO A 72 -20.81 -4.35 9.80
N VAL A 73 -19.69 -4.48 9.10
CA VAL A 73 -18.58 -3.49 9.09
C VAL A 73 -18.46 -2.73 7.76
N MET A 74 -19.41 -2.95 6.83
CA MET A 74 -19.39 -2.35 5.50
C MET A 74 -20.44 -1.25 5.34
N ASP A 75 -20.11 -0.24 4.53
CA ASP A 75 -21.02 0.73 3.93
C ASP A 75 -21.25 0.37 2.46
N PHE A 76 -22.46 -0.05 2.12
CA PHE A 76 -22.86 -0.45 0.78
C PHE A 76 -23.66 0.64 0.04
N SER A 77 -23.65 1.88 0.51
CA SER A 77 -24.41 2.97 -0.07
C SER A 77 -23.97 3.37 -1.48
N ASN A 78 -22.77 2.95 -1.92
CA ASN A 78 -22.24 3.22 -3.26
C ASN A 78 -22.58 2.14 -4.30
N TYR A 79 -23.33 1.13 -3.92
CA TYR A 79 -23.89 0.16 -4.86
C TYR A 79 -25.12 0.74 -5.56
N GLU A 80 -25.46 0.22 -6.72
CA GLU A 80 -26.72 0.55 -7.37
C GLU A 80 -27.91 0.11 -6.53
N LYS A 81 -28.98 0.90 -6.50
CA LYS A 81 -30.18 0.59 -5.69
C LYS A 81 -30.83 -0.75 -6.03
N SER A 82 -30.61 -1.25 -7.25
CA SER A 82 -31.06 -2.56 -7.71
C SER A 82 -30.19 -3.72 -7.22
N HIS A 83 -29.01 -3.44 -6.69
CA HIS A 83 -28.05 -4.47 -6.28
C HIS A 83 -28.46 -5.11 -4.95
N PRO A 84 -28.38 -6.45 -4.79
CA PRO A 84 -28.79 -7.16 -3.57
C PRO A 84 -28.09 -6.72 -2.28
N LEU A 85 -26.86 -6.18 -2.40
CA LEU A 85 -26.10 -5.68 -1.25
C LEU A 85 -26.33 -4.19 -0.97
N TYR A 86 -27.16 -3.50 -1.75
CA TYR A 86 -27.39 -2.08 -1.49
C TYR A 86 -27.97 -1.83 -0.12
N ASP A 87 -27.32 -0.99 0.66
CA ASP A 87 -27.77 -0.52 1.95
C ASP A 87 -27.33 0.95 2.15
N GLY A 88 -28.32 1.86 2.13
CA GLY A 88 -28.09 3.28 2.35
C GLY A 88 -28.05 3.72 3.81
N SER A 89 -28.28 2.79 4.77
CA SER A 89 -28.41 3.12 6.20
C SER A 89 -27.12 3.70 6.80
N ARG A 90 -25.96 3.36 6.21
CA ARG A 90 -24.63 3.74 6.70
C ARG A 90 -23.93 4.78 5.85
N GLU A 91 -24.65 5.42 4.93
CA GLU A 91 -24.08 6.44 4.07
C GLU A 91 -23.42 7.55 4.87
N LYS A 92 -22.16 7.84 4.57
CA LYS A 92 -21.32 8.88 5.22
C LYS A 92 -21.10 8.68 6.73
N GLN A 93 -21.38 7.52 7.28
CA GLN A 93 -21.06 7.22 8.67
C GLN A 93 -19.59 6.83 8.80
N PRO A 94 -18.82 7.46 9.72
CA PRO A 94 -17.42 7.09 9.95
C PRO A 94 -17.33 5.71 10.63
N GLY A 95 -16.23 4.99 10.37
CA GLY A 95 -15.93 3.70 10.98
C GLY A 95 -16.37 2.49 10.17
N PHE A 96 -17.06 2.69 9.05
CA PHE A 96 -17.42 1.62 8.12
C PHE A 96 -16.52 1.61 6.89
N LEU A 97 -16.24 0.41 6.38
CA LEU A 97 -15.46 0.21 5.17
C LEU A 97 -16.36 0.29 3.93
N LYS A 98 -15.85 0.85 2.87
CA LYS A 98 -16.56 0.96 1.60
C LYS A 98 -15.82 0.20 0.51
N ASN A 99 -16.54 -0.57 -0.31
CA ASN A 99 -15.94 -1.18 -1.49
C ASN A 99 -15.68 -0.10 -2.56
N GLU A 100 -14.41 0.11 -2.89
CA GLU A 100 -13.98 1.09 -3.92
C GLU A 100 -14.35 0.65 -5.36
N VAL A 101 -14.69 -0.63 -5.54
CA VAL A 101 -14.99 -1.23 -6.85
C VAL A 101 -16.29 -2.04 -6.77
N PRO A 102 -17.46 -1.38 -6.52
CA PRO A 102 -18.71 -2.08 -6.21
C PRO A 102 -19.27 -2.91 -7.37
N ALA A 103 -18.95 -2.56 -8.62
CA ALA A 103 -19.50 -3.22 -9.81
C ALA A 103 -18.62 -4.35 -10.38
N ALA A 104 -17.45 -4.61 -9.78
CA ALA A 104 -16.50 -5.55 -10.38
C ALA A 104 -15.52 -6.13 -9.37
N GLN A 105 -14.80 -7.17 -9.77
CA GLN A 105 -13.75 -7.80 -8.98
C GLN A 105 -12.37 -7.38 -9.45
N ILE A 106 -11.41 -7.31 -8.53
CA ILE A 106 -10.00 -7.21 -8.88
C ILE A 106 -9.52 -8.60 -9.32
N THR A 107 -9.08 -8.71 -10.57
CA THR A 107 -8.63 -9.98 -11.15
C THR A 107 -7.13 -10.21 -11.02
N HIS A 108 -6.36 -9.14 -11.08
CA HIS A 108 -4.90 -9.19 -11.00
C HIS A 108 -4.38 -8.08 -10.11
N PHE A 109 -3.44 -8.41 -9.26
CA PHE A 109 -2.76 -7.46 -8.39
C PHE A 109 -1.25 -7.65 -8.43
N VAL A 110 -0.51 -6.57 -8.50
CA VAL A 110 0.95 -6.55 -8.37
C VAL A 110 1.35 -5.45 -7.40
N GLY A 111 1.92 -5.82 -6.28
CA GLY A 111 2.45 -4.90 -5.28
C GLY A 111 3.97 -4.99 -5.21
N LEU A 112 4.66 -3.87 -5.40
CA LEU A 112 6.12 -3.78 -5.31
C LEU A 112 6.57 -3.29 -3.93
N ARG A 113 5.89 -2.28 -3.43
CA ARG A 113 6.12 -1.68 -2.11
C ARG A 113 4.96 -0.77 -1.73
N SER A 114 4.97 -0.26 -0.50
CA SER A 114 3.98 0.72 -0.04
C SER A 114 3.79 1.86 -1.06
N LYS A 115 2.53 2.14 -1.40
CA LYS A 115 2.11 3.17 -2.39
C LYS A 115 2.69 2.96 -3.80
N THR A 116 3.07 1.71 -4.14
CA THR A 116 3.56 1.35 -5.48
C THR A 116 3.01 -0.02 -5.85
N TYR A 117 1.90 -0.01 -6.58
CA TYR A 117 1.15 -1.20 -6.97
C TYR A 117 0.29 -0.92 -8.20
N ALA A 118 -0.18 -1.98 -8.82
CA ALA A 118 -1.17 -1.91 -9.89
C ALA A 118 -2.14 -3.09 -9.79
N PHE A 119 -3.38 -2.87 -10.22
CA PHE A 119 -4.37 -3.93 -10.32
C PHE A 119 -5.27 -3.74 -11.55
N LYS A 120 -5.80 -4.86 -12.02
CA LYS A 120 -6.81 -4.93 -13.09
C LYS A 120 -8.15 -5.29 -12.48
N VAL A 121 -9.20 -4.65 -12.99
CA VAL A 121 -10.58 -4.89 -12.60
C VAL A 121 -11.28 -5.69 -13.70
N ALA A 122 -12.11 -6.66 -13.33
CA ALA A 122 -12.89 -7.44 -14.29
C ALA A 122 -13.78 -6.51 -15.14
N ASN A 123 -13.93 -6.87 -16.42
CA ASN A 123 -14.77 -6.14 -17.38
C ASN A 123 -14.42 -4.66 -17.56
N GLN A 124 -13.23 -4.25 -17.18
CA GLN A 124 -12.73 -2.90 -17.39
C GLN A 124 -11.33 -2.96 -18.00
N ASP A 125 -11.10 -2.25 -19.09
CA ASP A 125 -9.75 -2.07 -19.65
C ASP A 125 -8.88 -1.14 -18.81
N LYS A 126 -9.46 -0.57 -17.77
CA LYS A 126 -8.78 0.39 -16.91
C LYS A 126 -7.87 -0.30 -15.92
N ILE A 127 -6.62 0.12 -15.91
CA ILE A 127 -5.63 -0.26 -14.92
C ILE A 127 -5.60 0.81 -13.83
N GLU A 128 -5.89 0.41 -12.59
CA GLU A 128 -5.63 1.27 -11.45
C GLU A 128 -4.20 1.01 -10.96
N SER A 129 -3.47 2.10 -10.81
CA SER A 129 -2.07 2.01 -10.39
C SER A 129 -1.67 3.14 -9.44
N ARG A 130 -0.67 2.86 -8.61
CA ARG A 130 0.02 3.84 -7.78
C ARG A 130 1.52 3.70 -7.99
N ALA A 131 2.18 4.84 -8.19
CA ALA A 131 3.64 4.91 -8.26
C ALA A 131 4.05 6.20 -7.55
N LYS A 132 4.54 6.07 -6.32
CA LYS A 132 4.90 7.22 -5.49
C LYS A 132 5.96 8.11 -6.16
N GLY A 133 5.65 9.40 -6.29
CA GLY A 133 6.56 10.39 -6.90
C GLY A 133 6.41 10.52 -8.43
N VAL A 134 5.54 9.75 -9.06
CA VAL A 134 5.19 9.89 -10.48
C VAL A 134 3.88 10.64 -10.61
N LYS A 135 3.85 11.67 -11.45
CA LYS A 135 2.61 12.43 -11.73
C LYS A 135 1.57 11.54 -12.42
N LYS A 136 0.29 11.78 -12.17
CA LYS A 136 -0.83 10.98 -12.70
C LYS A 136 -0.79 10.83 -14.24
N CYS A 137 -0.48 11.91 -14.97
CA CYS A 137 -0.41 11.90 -16.43
C CYS A 137 0.70 10.98 -17.00
N TYR A 138 1.79 10.77 -16.27
CA TYR A 138 2.85 9.84 -16.65
C TYR A 138 2.57 8.42 -16.12
N LYS A 139 2.04 8.32 -14.92
CA LYS A 139 1.67 7.06 -14.29
C LYS A 139 0.66 6.27 -15.13
N ASN A 140 -0.37 6.93 -15.65
CA ASN A 140 -1.41 6.31 -16.46
C ASN A 140 -0.90 5.77 -17.82
N LYS A 141 0.31 6.13 -18.22
CA LYS A 141 0.99 5.59 -19.42
C LYS A 141 1.83 4.34 -19.13
N ILE A 142 1.96 3.94 -17.88
CA ILE A 142 2.73 2.76 -17.50
C ILE A 142 1.79 1.55 -17.56
N PRO A 143 2.05 0.58 -18.44
CA PRO A 143 1.23 -0.63 -18.53
C PRO A 143 1.36 -1.52 -17.29
N PHE A 144 0.35 -2.33 -17.02
CA PHE A 144 0.35 -3.29 -15.91
C PHE A 144 1.52 -4.28 -16.01
N GLU A 145 1.82 -4.69 -17.21
CA GLU A 145 2.88 -5.66 -17.53
C GLU A 145 4.26 -5.18 -17.07
N ASP A 146 4.51 -3.87 -17.05
CA ASP A 146 5.76 -3.30 -16.54
C ASP A 146 5.94 -3.54 -15.04
N TYR A 147 4.86 -3.46 -14.25
CA TYR A 147 4.90 -3.80 -12.82
C TYR A 147 5.22 -5.28 -12.62
N PHE A 148 4.58 -6.14 -13.39
CA PHE A 148 4.78 -7.58 -13.33
C PHE A 148 6.19 -7.98 -13.77
N LYS A 149 6.66 -7.40 -14.89
CA LYS A 149 8.03 -7.59 -15.38
C LYS A 149 9.06 -7.16 -14.34
N CYS A 150 8.82 -6.03 -13.66
CA CYS A 150 9.72 -5.50 -12.63
C CYS A 150 10.00 -6.53 -11.53
N ILE A 151 8.98 -7.29 -11.06
CA ILE A 151 9.17 -8.36 -10.08
C ILE A 151 9.98 -9.51 -10.68
N ARG A 152 9.60 -9.98 -11.88
CA ARG A 152 10.22 -11.16 -12.49
C ARG A 152 11.68 -10.97 -12.87
N THR A 153 12.04 -9.77 -13.33
CA THR A 153 13.39 -9.49 -13.84
C THR A 153 14.26 -8.72 -12.85
N ILE A 154 13.78 -8.50 -11.63
CA ILE A 154 14.48 -7.74 -10.60
C ILE A 154 15.03 -6.42 -11.16
N SER A 155 14.16 -5.62 -11.75
CA SER A 155 14.54 -4.44 -12.52
C SER A 155 13.99 -3.13 -11.93
N LYS A 156 14.39 -2.01 -12.53
CA LYS A 156 13.89 -0.66 -12.22
C LYS A 156 13.20 -0.09 -13.45
N LYS A 157 12.08 0.60 -13.24
CA LYS A 157 11.41 1.39 -14.27
C LYS A 157 11.65 2.86 -14.03
N ASN A 158 12.19 3.54 -15.01
CA ASN A 158 12.38 4.99 -14.98
C ASN A 158 11.30 5.69 -15.79
N VAL A 159 10.94 6.90 -15.37
CA VAL A 159 10.02 7.80 -16.07
C VAL A 159 10.60 9.19 -16.09
N VAL A 160 10.66 9.75 -17.30
CA VAL A 160 11.01 11.16 -17.51
C VAL A 160 9.75 11.98 -17.36
N GLN A 161 9.76 12.96 -16.46
CA GLN A 161 8.60 13.83 -16.21
C GLN A 161 9.01 15.30 -16.15
N LYS A 162 8.14 16.15 -16.66
CA LYS A 162 8.32 17.60 -16.68
C LYS A 162 7.52 18.26 -15.57
N HIS A 163 8.10 19.27 -14.94
CA HIS A 163 7.43 20.09 -13.94
C HIS A 163 7.92 21.54 -14.03
N ILE A 164 7.02 22.44 -13.66
CA ILE A 164 7.30 23.85 -13.54
C ILE A 164 7.72 24.11 -12.11
N LEU A 165 8.86 24.73 -11.93
CA LEU A 165 9.37 25.21 -10.64
C LEU A 165 9.55 26.71 -10.71
N SER A 166 9.26 27.40 -9.60
CA SER A 166 9.65 28.79 -9.43
C SER A 166 11.07 28.82 -8.85
N LYS A 167 11.98 29.48 -9.58
CA LYS A 167 13.34 29.73 -9.12
C LYS A 167 13.68 31.20 -9.35
N ASN A 168 14.06 31.91 -8.29
CA ASN A 168 14.34 33.35 -8.34
C ASN A 168 13.18 34.16 -9.00
N HIS A 169 11.93 33.87 -8.59
CA HIS A 169 10.71 34.49 -9.15
C HIS A 169 10.44 34.22 -10.64
N GLN A 170 11.20 33.34 -11.27
CA GLN A 170 10.99 32.93 -12.66
C GLN A 170 10.44 31.50 -12.70
N ASN A 171 9.46 31.25 -13.58
CA ASN A 171 8.95 29.91 -13.83
C ASN A 171 9.86 29.19 -14.83
N VAL A 172 10.48 28.12 -14.39
CA VAL A 172 11.36 27.28 -15.21
C VAL A 172 10.75 25.89 -15.39
N LEU A 173 10.79 25.39 -16.62
CA LEU A 173 10.43 24.03 -16.93
C LEU A 173 11.62 23.12 -16.63
N VAL A 174 11.43 22.16 -15.73
CA VAL A 174 12.46 21.19 -15.36
C VAL A 174 12.04 19.80 -15.79
N GLU A 175 12.94 19.13 -16.49
CA GLU A 175 12.81 17.72 -16.81
C GLU A 175 13.60 16.89 -15.80
N SER A 176 12.98 15.86 -15.23
CA SER A 176 13.62 14.98 -14.28
C SER A 176 13.37 13.52 -14.63
N ASN A 177 14.43 12.74 -14.72
CA ASN A 177 14.36 11.29 -14.80
C ASN A 177 14.27 10.71 -13.38
N ARG A 178 13.20 9.99 -13.08
CA ARG A 178 12.95 9.40 -11.77
C ARG A 178 12.65 7.92 -11.87
N VAL A 179 13.11 7.16 -10.89
CA VAL A 179 12.67 5.79 -10.70
C VAL A 179 11.20 5.81 -10.33
N ALA A 180 10.33 5.31 -11.20
CA ALA A 180 8.90 5.16 -10.94
C ALA A 180 8.67 4.06 -9.91
N PHE A 181 9.30 2.91 -10.14
CA PHE A 181 9.28 1.78 -9.23
C PHE A 181 10.48 0.86 -9.45
N SER A 182 10.70 0.00 -8.46
CA SER A 182 11.79 -0.96 -8.41
C SER A 182 11.31 -2.18 -7.64
N SER A 183 11.78 -3.36 -8.01
CA SER A 183 11.62 -4.58 -7.22
C SER A 183 12.44 -4.59 -5.93
N PHE A 184 13.41 -3.71 -5.82
CA PHE A 184 14.21 -3.57 -4.60
C PHE A 184 13.52 -2.64 -3.60
N ASP A 185 13.34 -3.10 -2.37
CA ASP A 185 12.97 -2.22 -1.26
C ASP A 185 14.24 -1.61 -0.66
N ASP A 186 14.63 -0.45 -1.19
CA ASP A 186 15.79 0.32 -0.71
C ASP A 186 15.51 1.12 0.58
N LYS A 187 14.33 0.98 1.16
CA LYS A 187 13.90 1.72 2.37
C LYS A 187 13.97 0.90 3.65
N ARG A 188 14.11 -0.40 3.52
CA ARG A 188 14.20 -1.31 4.65
C ARG A 188 15.44 -2.18 4.52
N TYR A 189 16.03 -2.49 5.65
CA TYR A 189 17.12 -3.43 5.75
C TYR A 189 16.56 -4.85 5.88
N LEU A 190 16.95 -5.77 5.02
CA LEU A 190 16.55 -7.17 5.08
C LEU A 190 17.39 -7.88 6.13
N LEU A 191 16.74 -8.47 7.12
CA LEU A 191 17.37 -9.34 8.11
C LEU A 191 17.49 -10.79 7.59
N CYS A 192 16.53 -11.20 6.76
CA CYS A 192 16.50 -12.48 6.04
C CYS A 192 15.51 -12.37 4.88
N PRO A 193 15.32 -13.40 4.06
CA PRO A 193 14.34 -13.34 2.95
C PRO A 193 12.92 -12.97 3.35
N ILE A 194 12.55 -13.18 4.63
CA ILE A 194 11.18 -12.97 5.12
C ILE A 194 11.07 -11.71 6.00
N HIS A 195 12.12 -11.40 6.78
CA HIS A 195 12.05 -10.32 7.77
C HIS A 195 12.87 -9.11 7.37
N SER A 196 12.29 -7.95 7.59
CA SER A 196 12.95 -6.65 7.34
C SER A 196 12.77 -5.70 8.52
N THR A 197 13.68 -4.75 8.65
CA THR A 197 13.66 -3.73 9.70
C THR A 197 13.97 -2.34 9.12
N PRO A 198 13.54 -1.24 9.73
CA PRO A 198 13.95 0.09 9.32
C PRO A 198 15.46 0.29 9.43
N TYR A 199 16.05 1.07 8.53
CA TYR A 199 17.44 1.49 8.68
C TYR A 199 17.64 2.24 10.00
N GLY A 200 18.73 1.92 10.70
CA GLY A 200 19.04 2.47 12.04
C GLY A 200 18.47 1.66 13.21
N SER A 201 17.74 0.57 12.94
CA SER A 201 17.28 -0.35 13.97
C SER A 201 18.45 -1.05 14.67
N VAL A 202 18.32 -1.26 15.99
CA VAL A 202 19.29 -2.03 16.80
C VAL A 202 19.42 -3.49 16.31
N LEU A 203 18.38 -4.02 15.66
CA LEU A 203 18.37 -5.36 15.10
C LEU A 203 19.42 -5.56 13.98
N ILE A 204 19.80 -4.49 13.29
CA ILE A 204 20.86 -4.52 12.28
C ILE A 204 22.21 -4.78 12.95
N LYS A 205 22.45 -4.12 14.09
CA LYS A 205 23.67 -4.36 14.89
C LYS A 205 23.67 -5.78 15.43
N TYR A 206 22.57 -6.20 16.05
CA TYR A 206 22.41 -7.57 16.54
C TYR A 206 22.72 -8.61 15.47
N GLN A 207 22.20 -8.46 14.25
CA GLN A 207 22.47 -9.39 13.15
C GLN A 207 23.97 -9.45 12.80
N LYS A 208 24.64 -8.30 12.75
CA LYS A 208 26.09 -8.25 12.50
C LYS A 208 26.89 -8.94 13.59
N ASP A 209 26.50 -8.75 14.84
CA ASP A 209 27.16 -9.35 16.01
C ASP A 209 26.86 -10.86 16.11
N ASN A 210 25.80 -11.35 15.46
CA ASN A 210 25.32 -12.74 15.48
C ASN A 210 25.55 -13.49 14.15
N ASN A 211 26.70 -13.32 13.53
CA ASN A 211 27.10 -14.02 12.30
C ASN A 211 26.07 -13.90 11.15
N GLY A 212 25.39 -12.77 11.04
CA GLY A 212 24.40 -12.54 10.00
C GLY A 212 23.05 -13.25 10.21
N ARG A 213 22.78 -13.82 11.39
CA ARG A 213 21.52 -14.51 11.65
C ARG A 213 20.38 -13.54 11.96
N CYS A 214 19.20 -13.88 11.47
CA CYS A 214 17.98 -13.09 11.70
C CYS A 214 17.51 -13.24 13.15
N PHE A 215 17.22 -12.13 13.81
CA PHE A 215 16.69 -12.09 15.17
C PHE A 215 15.36 -12.87 15.35
N PHE A 216 14.48 -12.89 14.32
CA PHE A 216 13.15 -13.47 14.44
C PHE A 216 13.06 -14.96 14.11
N CYS A 217 13.94 -15.48 13.25
CA CYS A 217 13.82 -16.85 12.74
C CYS A 217 15.16 -17.58 12.63
N ASP A 218 16.22 -16.99 13.13
CA ASP A 218 17.60 -17.52 13.11
C ASP A 218 18.13 -17.93 11.71
N HIS A 219 17.40 -17.62 10.64
CA HIS A 219 17.87 -17.87 9.29
C HIS A 219 19.11 -17.03 8.97
N PRO A 220 20.11 -17.61 8.32
CA PRO A 220 21.29 -16.86 7.88
C PRO A 220 20.87 -15.84 6.80
N TYR A 221 21.51 -14.68 6.80
CA TYR A 221 21.39 -13.69 5.73
C TYR A 221 22.19 -14.21 4.53
N ILE A 222 21.48 -14.70 3.53
CA ILE A 222 22.10 -15.08 2.26
C ILE A 222 21.85 -13.91 1.30
N LEU A 223 22.92 -13.19 0.97
CA LEU A 223 22.94 -12.29 -0.19
C LEU A 223 22.90 -13.18 -1.45
N CYS A 224 21.76 -13.25 -2.13
CA CYS A 224 21.68 -13.73 -3.50
C CYS A 224 22.00 -12.60 -4.47
#